data_5941c9bd07d0ac7a07747d69e826b43d
#
_entry.id   5941c9bd07d0ac7a07747d69e826b43d
#
_cell.length_a   1.000
_cell.length_b   1.000
_cell.length_c   1.000
_cell.angle_alpha   90.00
_cell.angle_beta   90.00
_cell.angle_gamma   90.00
#
_symmetry.space_group_name_H-M   'P 1'
#
loop_
_entity.id
_entity.type
_entity.pdbx_description
1 polymer ?
#
loop_
_entity_poly.entity_id
_entity_poly.type
_entity_poly.pdbx_seq_one_letter_code
_entity_poly.pdbx_strand_id
1 'polypeptide(L)'
;MTDSISVLDKADILRGEVRRLELGQQGEQQAQRVRQRVQAVRTALGQLDSQLRVARAVVKETAHDIDLSSVSHGHNELARRAEGGALPSDSAFNAAKQKIEKAAASIREAAYEVWRAWAAERIGALPTHRLPMLKQADLAQARARLNELRKIASSNSLAAPDVGIFVNILRQLSDELHHAPDVPIELVSVLDRLTRQTLTLKDLLDEEIQLLRRFSIDHEIEVRRKTS
;
A
#
# COMPACT_ATOMS: atom_id res chain seq x y z
N MET A 1 35.61 -10.28 12.78
CA MET A 1 34.46 -10.69 11.97
C MET A 1 33.58 -11.52 12.90
N THR A 2 32.60 -10.90 13.49
CA THR A 2 31.62 -11.58 14.36
C THR A 2 30.52 -12.12 13.48
N ASP A 3 30.52 -13.44 13.27
CA ASP A 3 29.44 -14.13 12.59
C ASP A 3 28.12 -13.82 13.30
N SER A 4 27.28 -13.03 12.67
CA SER A 4 25.93 -12.78 13.18
C SER A 4 25.09 -14.03 12.90
N ILE A 5 24.99 -14.89 13.93
CA ILE A 5 24.11 -16.05 13.91
C ILE A 5 22.71 -15.56 13.50
N SER A 6 22.19 -16.11 12.40
CA SER A 6 20.85 -15.78 11.87
C SER A 6 19.76 -15.98 12.93
N VAL A 7 18.69 -15.20 12.86
CA VAL A 7 17.49 -15.37 13.72
C VAL A 7 16.91 -16.78 13.57
N LEU A 8 17.07 -17.39 12.39
CA LEU A 8 16.69 -18.77 12.13
C LEU A 8 17.55 -19.78 12.89
N ASP A 9 18.88 -19.57 12.95
CA ASP A 9 19.79 -20.43 13.70
C ASP A 9 19.49 -20.39 15.21
N LYS A 10 19.11 -19.21 15.71
CA LYS A 10 18.69 -19.04 17.13
C LYS A 10 17.34 -19.71 17.43
N ALA A 11 16.44 -19.74 16.47
CA ALA A 11 15.19 -20.50 16.57
C ALA A 11 15.45 -22.01 16.58
N ASP A 12 16.47 -22.48 15.87
CA ASP A 12 16.86 -23.90 15.86
C ASP A 12 17.60 -24.32 17.13
N ILE A 13 18.40 -23.45 17.75
CA ILE A 13 18.96 -23.66 19.10
C ILE A 13 17.84 -23.79 20.14
N LEU A 14 16.83 -22.92 20.10
CA LEU A 14 15.66 -23.01 20.98
C LEU A 14 14.86 -24.30 20.75
N ARG A 15 14.77 -24.81 19.52
CA ARG A 15 14.19 -26.13 19.24
C ARG A 15 14.99 -27.25 19.89
N GLY A 16 16.30 -27.17 19.89
CA GLY A 16 17.19 -28.13 20.55
C GLY A 16 16.96 -28.19 22.07
N GLU A 17 16.82 -27.04 22.73
CA GLU A 17 16.50 -26.92 24.14
C GLU A 17 15.10 -27.44 24.47
N VAL A 18 14.11 -27.19 23.62
CA VAL A 18 12.74 -27.76 23.77
C VAL A 18 12.79 -29.29 23.72
N ARG A 19 13.58 -29.87 22.83
CA ARG A 19 13.73 -31.34 22.69
C ARG A 19 14.36 -31.97 23.97
N ARG A 20 15.30 -31.25 24.60
CA ARG A 20 15.93 -31.68 25.83
C ARG A 20 14.96 -31.66 27.03
N LEU A 21 14.04 -30.69 27.08
CA LEU A 21 12.98 -30.58 28.08
C LEU A 21 11.85 -31.60 27.89
N GLU A 22 11.68 -32.16 26.69
CA GLU A 22 10.68 -33.19 26.38
C GLU A 22 10.99 -34.54 27.03
N LEU A 23 12.20 -34.74 27.55
CA LEU A 23 12.63 -36.01 28.14
C LEU A 23 12.14 -36.25 29.60
N GLY A 24 11.32 -35.36 30.16
CA GLY A 24 10.75 -35.53 31.52
C GLY A 24 9.32 -35.03 31.64
N GLN A 25 8.46 -35.71 32.41
CA GLN A 25 7.03 -35.38 32.54
C GLN A 25 6.72 -33.92 33.00
N GLN A 26 7.59 -33.28 33.74
CA GLN A 26 7.50 -31.84 34.06
C GLN A 26 7.99 -30.95 32.90
N GLY A 27 8.74 -31.50 31.94
CA GLY A 27 9.26 -30.80 30.79
C GLY A 27 8.21 -30.54 29.69
N GLU A 28 7.18 -31.41 29.56
CA GLU A 28 6.21 -31.25 28.45
C GLU A 28 5.40 -29.95 28.53
N GLN A 29 4.90 -29.60 29.70
CA GLN A 29 4.14 -28.34 29.89
C GLN A 29 5.03 -27.12 29.64
N GLN A 30 6.28 -27.18 30.09
CA GLN A 30 7.25 -26.10 29.92
C GLN A 30 7.70 -25.99 28.47
N ALA A 31 7.92 -27.12 27.79
CA ALA A 31 8.21 -27.18 26.37
C ALA A 31 7.06 -26.61 25.53
N GLN A 32 5.81 -26.92 25.86
CA GLN A 32 4.65 -26.39 25.16
C GLN A 32 4.52 -24.87 25.32
N ARG A 33 4.76 -24.33 26.50
CA ARG A 33 4.78 -22.88 26.75
C ARG A 33 5.86 -22.19 25.91
N VAL A 34 7.07 -22.77 25.87
CA VAL A 34 8.18 -22.21 25.06
C VAL A 34 7.83 -22.25 23.57
N ARG A 35 7.26 -23.35 23.06
CA ARG A 35 6.80 -23.45 21.67
C ARG A 35 5.79 -22.35 21.33
N GLN A 36 4.79 -22.12 22.19
CA GLN A 36 3.79 -21.06 21.98
C GLN A 36 4.42 -19.66 21.91
N ARG A 37 5.41 -19.38 22.79
CA ARG A 37 6.12 -18.11 22.78
C ARG A 37 6.99 -17.92 21.56
N VAL A 38 7.74 -18.95 21.17
CA VAL A 38 8.54 -18.95 19.94
C VAL A 38 7.64 -18.71 18.73
N GLN A 39 6.48 -19.37 18.68
CA GLN A 39 5.52 -19.17 17.60
C GLN A 39 4.96 -17.73 17.59
N ALA A 40 4.68 -17.15 18.76
CA ALA A 40 4.21 -15.76 18.85
C ALA A 40 5.25 -14.75 18.35
N VAL A 41 6.53 -14.94 18.73
CA VAL A 41 7.64 -14.11 18.22
C VAL A 41 7.83 -14.30 16.71
N ARG A 42 7.75 -15.54 16.24
CA ARG A 42 7.86 -15.85 14.80
C ARG A 42 6.75 -15.17 13.99
N THR A 43 5.53 -15.16 14.51
CA THR A 43 4.41 -14.44 13.86
C THR A 43 4.68 -12.94 13.82
N ALA A 44 5.15 -12.34 14.91
CA ALA A 44 5.50 -10.93 14.96
C ALA A 44 6.64 -10.58 13.98
N LEU A 45 7.66 -11.43 13.86
CA LEU A 45 8.73 -11.28 12.87
C LEU A 45 8.22 -11.40 11.44
N GLY A 46 7.29 -12.31 11.17
CA GLY A 46 6.65 -12.42 9.85
C GLY A 46 5.87 -11.17 9.48
N GLN A 47 5.18 -10.55 10.45
CA GLN A 47 4.52 -9.26 10.26
C GLN A 47 5.53 -8.15 9.96
N LEU A 48 6.62 -8.07 10.72
CA LEU A 48 7.70 -7.11 10.50
C LEU A 48 8.30 -7.26 9.09
N ASP A 49 8.64 -8.49 8.67
CA ASP A 49 9.16 -8.76 7.33
C ASP A 49 8.19 -8.31 6.23
N SER A 50 6.89 -8.57 6.42
CA SER A 50 5.85 -8.09 5.49
C SER A 50 5.84 -6.56 5.40
N GLN A 51 5.91 -5.83 6.52
CA GLN A 51 5.96 -4.37 6.51
C GLN A 51 7.26 -3.82 5.91
N LEU A 52 8.39 -4.48 6.14
CA LEU A 52 9.67 -4.12 5.52
C LEU A 52 9.63 -4.29 3.99
N ARG A 53 8.96 -5.33 3.49
CA ARG A 53 8.78 -5.50 2.03
C ARG A 53 7.94 -4.37 1.44
N VAL A 54 6.85 -3.97 2.12
CA VAL A 54 6.05 -2.82 1.69
C VAL A 54 6.87 -1.54 1.70
N ALA A 55 7.58 -1.26 2.80
CA ALA A 55 8.42 -0.06 2.92
C ALA A 55 9.48 -0.01 1.81
N ARG A 56 10.16 -1.12 1.53
CA ARG A 56 11.15 -1.21 0.44
C ARG A 56 10.52 -0.97 -0.94
N ALA A 57 9.32 -1.49 -1.18
CA ALA A 57 8.60 -1.24 -2.43
C ALA A 57 8.24 0.24 -2.57
N VAL A 58 7.74 0.87 -1.49
CA VAL A 58 7.44 2.30 -1.47
C VAL A 58 8.68 3.15 -1.70
N VAL A 59 9.78 2.92 -0.95
CA VAL A 59 11.05 3.64 -1.11
C VAL A 59 11.56 3.55 -2.55
N LYS A 60 11.50 2.36 -3.14
CA LYS A 60 11.94 2.13 -4.51
C LYS A 60 11.19 3.00 -5.53
N GLU A 61 9.89 3.13 -5.37
CA GLU A 61 9.04 3.84 -6.34
C GLU A 61 8.93 5.35 -6.04
N THR A 62 9.01 5.72 -4.76
CA THR A 62 8.86 7.13 -4.35
C THR A 62 10.19 7.87 -4.27
N ALA A 63 11.31 7.16 -4.15
CA ALA A 63 12.64 7.69 -3.85
C ALA A 63 12.70 8.47 -2.51
N HIS A 64 11.76 8.22 -1.60
CA HIS A 64 11.75 8.81 -0.25
C HIS A 64 12.29 7.78 0.75
N ASP A 65 13.23 8.19 1.58
CA ASP A 65 13.76 7.35 2.64
C ASP A 65 12.75 7.18 3.78
N ILE A 66 12.65 5.95 4.28
CA ILE A 66 11.88 5.61 5.47
C ILE A 66 12.86 5.21 6.56
N ASP A 67 12.71 5.83 7.74
CA ASP A 67 13.57 5.50 8.89
C ASP A 67 13.29 4.08 9.39
N LEU A 68 14.27 3.20 9.21
CA LEU A 68 14.25 1.81 9.64
C LEU A 68 15.10 1.57 10.90
N SER A 69 15.61 2.62 11.54
CA SER A 69 16.51 2.51 12.71
C SER A 69 15.86 1.79 13.90
N SER A 70 14.53 1.87 14.03
CA SER A 70 13.78 1.19 15.09
C SER A 70 13.86 -0.33 15.04
N VAL A 71 14.21 -0.93 13.90
CA VAL A 71 14.32 -2.39 13.69
C VAL A 71 15.55 -2.96 14.42
N SER A 72 16.65 -2.22 14.46
CA SER A 72 17.93 -2.71 15.00
C SER A 72 17.95 -2.93 16.51
N HIS A 73 17.15 -2.18 17.26
CA HIS A 73 17.21 -2.19 18.73
C HIS A 73 16.50 -3.40 19.40
N GLY A 74 15.49 -3.99 18.75
CA GLY A 74 14.74 -5.13 19.31
C GLY A 74 15.47 -6.47 19.22
N HIS A 75 16.37 -6.61 18.26
CA HIS A 75 17.09 -7.86 17.96
C HIS A 75 18.17 -8.19 19.01
N ASN A 76 18.91 -7.18 19.48
CA ASN A 76 20.13 -7.39 20.27
C ASN A 76 19.89 -8.00 21.65
N GLU A 77 18.76 -7.78 22.28
CA GLU A 77 18.50 -8.26 23.66
C GLU A 77 18.13 -9.74 23.70
N LEU A 78 17.29 -10.23 22.77
CA LEU A 78 16.99 -11.66 22.68
C LEU A 78 18.22 -12.45 22.24
N ALA A 79 19.02 -11.90 21.32
CA ALA A 79 20.25 -12.48 20.87
C ALA A 79 21.23 -12.72 22.02
N ARG A 80 21.50 -11.69 22.81
CA ARG A 80 22.42 -11.74 23.97
C ARG A 80 21.98 -12.74 25.03
N ARG A 81 20.67 -12.87 25.29
CA ARG A 81 20.14 -13.84 26.29
C ARG A 81 20.17 -15.27 25.78
N ALA A 82 19.95 -15.49 24.47
CA ALA A 82 20.06 -16.80 23.85
C ALA A 82 21.51 -17.30 23.83
N GLU A 83 22.48 -16.41 23.65
CA GLU A 83 23.92 -16.73 23.70
C GLU A 83 24.37 -17.25 25.07
N GLY A 84 23.72 -16.83 26.17
CA GLY A 84 24.00 -17.29 27.51
C GLY A 84 23.51 -18.71 27.86
N GLY A 85 22.88 -19.43 26.89
CA GLY A 85 22.39 -20.80 27.09
C GLY A 85 21.21 -20.95 28.05
N ALA A 86 20.68 -19.87 28.61
CA ALA A 86 19.53 -19.88 29.47
C ALA A 86 18.25 -19.61 28.69
N LEU A 87 17.17 -20.34 29.00
CA LEU A 87 15.85 -20.05 28.43
C LEU A 87 15.41 -18.64 28.85
N PRO A 88 15.07 -17.76 27.91
CA PRO A 88 14.56 -16.42 28.22
C PRO A 88 13.29 -16.52 29.07
N SER A 89 13.12 -15.61 30.05
CA SER A 89 11.91 -15.52 30.87
C SER A 89 10.69 -15.11 30.02
N ASP A 90 9.49 -15.37 30.53
CA ASP A 90 8.21 -14.97 29.91
C ASP A 90 8.17 -13.47 29.63
N SER A 91 8.65 -12.68 30.59
CA SER A 91 8.73 -11.22 30.44
C SER A 91 9.66 -10.81 29.29
N ALA A 92 10.78 -11.52 29.06
CA ALA A 92 11.70 -11.24 27.98
C ALA A 92 11.10 -11.55 26.61
N PHE A 93 10.37 -12.67 26.47
CA PHE A 93 9.65 -13.00 25.24
C PHE A 93 8.57 -11.98 24.91
N ASN A 94 7.78 -11.58 25.91
CA ASN A 94 6.72 -10.58 25.73
C ASN A 94 7.30 -9.20 25.38
N ALA A 95 8.37 -8.79 26.06
CA ALA A 95 9.05 -7.53 25.75
C ALA A 95 9.62 -7.51 24.33
N ALA A 96 10.22 -8.60 23.89
CA ALA A 96 10.75 -8.73 22.54
C ALA A 96 9.62 -8.69 21.48
N LYS A 97 8.55 -9.46 21.70
CA LYS A 97 7.37 -9.46 20.83
C LYS A 97 6.80 -8.04 20.71
N GLN A 98 6.58 -7.35 21.82
CA GLN A 98 6.06 -5.98 21.81
C GLN A 98 6.97 -4.99 21.07
N LYS A 99 8.30 -5.10 21.24
CA LYS A 99 9.25 -4.27 20.49
C LYS A 99 9.17 -4.53 18.98
N ILE A 100 9.06 -5.80 18.56
CA ILE A 100 8.91 -6.18 17.14
C ILE A 100 7.59 -5.65 16.58
N GLU A 101 6.49 -5.83 17.31
CA GLU A 101 5.16 -5.34 16.89
C GLU A 101 5.14 -3.81 16.79
N LYS A 102 5.77 -3.11 17.74
CA LYS A 102 5.91 -1.65 17.72
C LYS A 102 6.74 -1.18 16.51
N ALA A 103 7.87 -1.85 16.25
CA ALA A 103 8.69 -1.54 15.07
C ALA A 103 7.90 -1.77 13.77
N ALA A 104 7.19 -2.88 13.65
CA ALA A 104 6.34 -3.16 12.48
C ALA A 104 5.24 -2.10 12.29
N ALA A 105 4.61 -1.65 13.38
CA ALA A 105 3.60 -0.60 13.34
C ALA A 105 4.18 0.74 12.89
N SER A 106 5.33 1.14 13.44
CA SER A 106 6.03 2.39 13.07
C SER A 106 6.44 2.40 11.59
N ILE A 107 7.02 1.30 11.10
CA ILE A 107 7.39 1.17 9.68
C ILE A 107 6.17 1.25 8.77
N ARG A 108 5.09 0.55 9.15
CA ARG A 108 3.83 0.60 8.39
C ARG A 108 3.30 2.02 8.30
N GLU A 109 3.25 2.73 9.42
CA GLU A 109 2.73 4.10 9.47
C GLU A 109 3.55 5.05 8.58
N ALA A 110 4.88 5.02 8.71
CA ALA A 110 5.78 5.81 7.89
C ALA A 110 5.65 5.47 6.40
N ALA A 111 5.60 4.17 6.06
CA ALA A 111 5.44 3.74 4.67
C ALA A 111 4.10 4.19 4.07
N TYR A 112 3.02 4.12 4.85
CA TYR A 112 1.71 4.57 4.39
C TYR A 112 1.59 6.08 4.23
N GLU A 113 2.22 6.86 5.09
CA GLU A 113 2.24 8.30 4.97
C GLU A 113 2.93 8.73 3.68
N VAL A 114 4.15 8.24 3.44
CA VAL A 114 4.90 8.50 2.21
C VAL A 114 4.12 8.03 0.98
N TRP A 115 3.55 6.82 1.03
CA TRP A 115 2.79 6.25 -0.07
C TRP A 115 1.57 7.10 -0.45
N ARG A 116 0.75 7.47 0.53
CA ARG A 116 -0.48 8.24 0.29
C ARG A 116 -0.19 9.60 -0.31
N ALA A 117 0.81 10.29 0.21
CA ALA A 117 1.22 11.60 -0.32
C ALA A 117 1.67 11.46 -1.78
N TRP A 118 2.57 10.54 -2.05
CA TRP A 118 3.10 10.31 -3.40
C TRP A 118 2.02 9.83 -4.38
N ALA A 119 1.18 8.86 -3.99
CA ALA A 119 0.13 8.34 -4.85
C ALA A 119 -0.92 9.41 -5.19
N ALA A 120 -1.30 10.25 -4.21
CA ALA A 120 -2.22 11.37 -4.43
C ALA A 120 -1.64 12.40 -5.41
N GLU A 121 -0.36 12.75 -5.25
CA GLU A 121 0.36 13.63 -6.18
C GLU A 121 0.37 13.06 -7.60
N ARG A 122 0.72 11.78 -7.75
CA ARG A 122 0.78 11.12 -9.06
C ARG A 122 -0.58 11.00 -9.75
N ILE A 123 -1.63 10.68 -9.00
CA ILE A 123 -3.00 10.69 -9.54
C ILE A 123 -3.42 12.12 -9.92
N GLY A 124 -3.08 13.11 -9.10
CA GLY A 124 -3.39 14.51 -9.40
C GLY A 124 -2.67 15.08 -10.62
N ALA A 125 -1.48 14.56 -10.93
CA ALA A 125 -0.71 14.94 -12.11
C ALA A 125 -1.22 14.32 -13.43
N LEU A 126 -2.13 13.34 -13.38
CA LEU A 126 -2.71 12.76 -14.59
C LEU A 126 -3.57 13.79 -15.33
N PRO A 127 -3.44 13.91 -16.67
CA PRO A 127 -4.26 14.81 -17.47
C PRO A 127 -5.69 14.27 -17.66
N THR A 128 -6.42 14.13 -16.53
CA THR A 128 -7.77 13.53 -16.51
C THR A 128 -8.81 14.34 -17.29
N HIS A 129 -8.53 15.61 -17.59
CA HIS A 129 -9.34 16.43 -18.49
C HIS A 129 -9.40 15.88 -19.92
N ARG A 130 -8.46 15.00 -20.30
CA ARG A 130 -8.46 14.34 -21.63
C ARG A 130 -9.31 13.06 -21.68
N LEU A 131 -9.81 12.56 -20.56
CA LEU A 131 -10.65 11.35 -20.52
C LEU A 131 -11.81 11.38 -21.52
N PRO A 132 -12.58 12.50 -21.66
CA PRO A 132 -13.69 12.55 -22.60
C PRO A 132 -13.28 12.42 -24.07
N MET A 133 -12.00 12.58 -24.37
CA MET A 133 -11.48 12.47 -25.76
C MET A 133 -11.14 11.04 -26.15
N LEU A 134 -11.20 10.11 -25.22
CA LEU A 134 -11.01 8.70 -25.50
C LEU A 134 -12.26 8.11 -26.16
N LYS A 135 -12.08 7.11 -27.02
CA LYS A 135 -13.19 6.33 -27.56
C LYS A 135 -13.97 5.66 -26.42
N GLN A 136 -15.27 5.45 -26.60
CA GLN A 136 -16.16 4.96 -25.54
C GLN A 136 -15.64 3.68 -24.85
N ALA A 137 -15.08 2.72 -25.60
CA ALA A 137 -14.49 1.51 -25.02
C ALA A 137 -13.26 1.81 -24.15
N ASP A 138 -12.38 2.70 -24.61
CA ASP A 138 -11.16 3.08 -23.92
C ASP A 138 -11.47 3.95 -22.69
N LEU A 139 -12.49 4.82 -22.80
CA LEU A 139 -12.97 5.66 -21.71
C LEU A 139 -13.46 4.84 -20.51
N ALA A 140 -14.23 3.77 -20.75
CA ALA A 140 -14.71 2.90 -19.68
C ALA A 140 -13.52 2.23 -18.96
N GLN A 141 -12.53 1.78 -19.71
CA GLN A 141 -11.31 1.16 -19.19
C GLN A 141 -10.45 2.16 -18.43
N ALA A 142 -10.25 3.37 -18.95
CA ALA A 142 -9.50 4.44 -18.29
C ALA A 142 -10.15 4.86 -16.96
N ARG A 143 -11.48 4.96 -16.91
CA ARG A 143 -12.24 5.23 -15.68
C ARG A 143 -12.07 4.10 -14.66
N ALA A 144 -12.14 2.84 -15.08
CA ALA A 144 -11.93 1.70 -14.21
C ALA A 144 -10.51 1.71 -13.60
N ARG A 145 -9.48 1.97 -14.41
CA ARG A 145 -8.09 2.11 -13.97
C ARG A 145 -7.91 3.26 -13.00
N LEU A 146 -8.51 4.42 -13.26
CA LEU A 146 -8.46 5.57 -12.34
C LEU A 146 -9.10 5.25 -10.99
N ASN A 147 -10.22 4.54 -10.97
CA ASN A 147 -10.86 4.09 -9.74
C ASN A 147 -10.01 3.06 -8.99
N GLU A 148 -9.34 2.16 -9.70
CA GLU A 148 -8.42 1.20 -9.09
C GLU A 148 -7.19 1.90 -8.47
N LEU A 149 -6.60 2.88 -9.15
CA LEU A 149 -5.54 3.73 -8.59
C LEU A 149 -5.98 4.39 -7.28
N ARG A 150 -7.17 5.00 -7.27
CA ARG A 150 -7.73 5.64 -6.06
C ARG A 150 -7.95 4.64 -4.93
N LYS A 151 -8.45 3.44 -5.26
CA LYS A 151 -8.65 2.35 -4.30
C LYS A 151 -7.34 1.91 -3.67
N ILE A 152 -6.30 1.67 -4.46
CA ILE A 152 -4.98 1.27 -3.96
C ILE A 152 -4.35 2.41 -3.14
N ALA A 153 -4.44 3.66 -3.60
CA ALA A 153 -3.90 4.83 -2.90
C ALA A 153 -4.53 5.03 -1.52
N SER A 154 -5.84 4.77 -1.38
CA SER A 154 -6.59 4.93 -0.12
C SER A 154 -6.63 3.68 0.74
N SER A 155 -6.00 2.58 0.31
CA SER A 155 -6.02 1.31 1.06
C SER A 155 -5.37 1.45 2.43
N ASN A 156 -6.01 0.86 3.45
CA ASN A 156 -5.46 0.74 4.80
C ASN A 156 -4.63 -0.55 4.98
N SER A 157 -4.56 -1.40 3.94
CA SER A 157 -3.82 -2.66 3.92
C SER A 157 -3.02 -2.78 2.62
N LEU A 158 -1.99 -1.95 2.48
CA LEU A 158 -1.10 -1.98 1.32
C LEU A 158 -0.19 -3.21 1.38
N ALA A 159 -0.12 -3.97 0.31
CA ALA A 159 0.86 -5.04 0.13
C ALA A 159 1.94 -4.63 -0.87
N ALA A 160 3.13 -5.24 -0.77
CA ALA A 160 4.22 -4.91 -1.70
C ALA A 160 3.86 -5.08 -3.20
N PRO A 161 3.09 -6.11 -3.62
CA PRO A 161 2.62 -6.20 -4.99
C PRO A 161 1.70 -5.06 -5.42
N ASP A 162 0.89 -4.49 -4.50
CA ASP A 162 -0.06 -3.41 -4.83
C ASP A 162 0.67 -2.15 -5.32
N VAL A 163 1.87 -1.88 -4.76
CA VAL A 163 2.72 -0.78 -5.21
C VAL A 163 3.11 -0.96 -6.68
N GLY A 164 3.53 -2.17 -7.06
CA GLY A 164 3.87 -2.48 -8.45
C GLY A 164 2.67 -2.41 -9.41
N ILE A 165 1.51 -2.90 -8.97
CA ILE A 165 0.25 -2.81 -9.73
C ILE A 165 -0.12 -1.35 -9.96
N PHE A 166 -0.08 -0.52 -8.91
CA PHE A 166 -0.36 0.91 -9.01
C PHE A 166 0.53 1.60 -10.04
N VAL A 167 1.85 1.38 -9.98
CA VAL A 167 2.81 2.00 -10.91
C VAL A 167 2.54 1.58 -12.36
N ASN A 168 2.21 0.31 -12.59
CA ASN A 168 1.87 -0.17 -13.92
C ASN A 168 0.59 0.45 -14.46
N ILE A 169 -0.48 0.50 -13.65
CA ILE A 169 -1.75 1.12 -14.04
C ILE A 169 -1.54 2.62 -14.29
N LEU A 170 -0.80 3.29 -13.42
CA LEU A 170 -0.49 4.72 -13.55
C LEU A 170 0.21 5.02 -14.88
N ARG A 171 1.23 4.23 -15.23
CA ARG A 171 1.97 4.37 -16.49
C ARG A 171 1.05 4.17 -17.70
N GLN A 172 0.29 3.07 -17.73
CA GLN A 172 -0.62 2.78 -18.82
C GLN A 172 -1.66 3.89 -19.01
N LEU A 173 -2.28 4.36 -17.92
CA LEU A 173 -3.27 5.43 -17.97
C LEU A 173 -2.64 6.76 -18.39
N SER A 174 -1.44 7.07 -17.90
CA SER A 174 -0.69 8.25 -18.31
C SER A 174 -0.39 8.24 -19.79
N ASP A 175 0.10 7.13 -20.32
CA ASP A 175 0.42 6.98 -21.75
C ASP A 175 -0.85 7.11 -22.60
N GLU A 176 -1.93 6.49 -22.22
CA GLU A 176 -3.24 6.61 -22.89
C GLU A 176 -3.73 8.06 -22.95
N LEU A 177 -3.68 8.77 -21.82
CA LEU A 177 -4.13 10.15 -21.75
C LEU A 177 -3.20 11.13 -22.46
N HIS A 178 -1.89 10.86 -22.54
CA HIS A 178 -0.97 11.69 -23.31
C HIS A 178 -1.16 11.54 -24.82
N HIS A 179 -1.59 10.37 -25.30
CA HIS A 179 -1.90 10.14 -26.71
C HIS A 179 -3.31 10.63 -27.10
N ALA A 180 -4.16 10.94 -26.12
CA ALA A 180 -5.47 11.54 -26.40
C ALA A 180 -5.30 12.96 -26.98
N PRO A 181 -6.19 13.39 -27.89
CA PRO A 181 -6.16 14.73 -28.46
C PRO A 181 -6.18 15.82 -27.37
N ASP A 182 -5.54 16.95 -27.67
CA ASP A 182 -5.61 18.10 -26.78
C ASP A 182 -7.02 18.66 -26.69
N VAL A 183 -7.43 19.00 -25.49
CA VAL A 183 -8.75 19.56 -25.22
C VAL A 183 -8.59 21.08 -25.07
N PRO A 184 -9.34 21.90 -25.85
CA PRO A 184 -9.37 23.33 -25.64
C PRO A 184 -9.81 23.67 -24.21
N ILE A 185 -9.22 24.72 -23.66
CA ILE A 185 -9.50 25.17 -22.29
C ILE A 185 -11.00 25.45 -22.09
N GLU A 186 -11.64 25.99 -23.11
CA GLU A 186 -13.08 26.28 -23.12
C GLU A 186 -13.90 25.01 -22.95
N LEU A 187 -13.52 23.92 -23.64
CA LEU A 187 -14.19 22.63 -23.52
C LEU A 187 -13.96 21.98 -22.14
N VAL A 188 -12.77 22.11 -21.57
CA VAL A 188 -12.48 21.62 -20.21
C VAL A 188 -13.41 22.27 -19.18
N SER A 189 -13.65 23.58 -19.30
CA SER A 189 -14.53 24.30 -18.39
C SER A 189 -16.00 23.83 -18.49
N VAL A 190 -16.46 23.56 -19.71
CA VAL A 190 -17.82 23.02 -19.96
C VAL A 190 -17.96 21.61 -19.39
N LEU A 191 -16.99 20.74 -19.65
CA LEU A 191 -16.98 19.36 -19.15
C LEU A 191 -16.89 19.28 -17.62
N ASP A 192 -16.11 20.15 -17.00
CA ASP A 192 -16.01 20.24 -15.54
C ASP A 192 -17.34 20.70 -14.91
N ARG A 193 -18.02 21.65 -15.53
CA ARG A 193 -19.39 22.06 -15.11
C ARG A 193 -20.41 20.93 -15.25
N LEU A 194 -20.37 20.20 -16.39
CA LEU A 194 -21.25 19.05 -16.65
C LEU A 194 -21.04 17.89 -15.67
N THR A 195 -19.80 17.69 -15.19
CA THR A 195 -19.49 16.61 -14.25
C THR A 195 -19.80 16.96 -12.80
N ARG A 196 -19.70 18.24 -12.43
CA ARG A 196 -19.91 18.70 -11.04
C ARG A 196 -21.35 19.12 -10.73
N GLN A 197 -22.12 19.51 -11.76
CA GLN A 197 -23.47 20.07 -11.57
C GLN A 197 -24.45 19.38 -12.50
N THR A 198 -25.68 19.20 -12.03
CA THR A 198 -26.79 18.82 -12.90
C THR A 198 -27.22 20.06 -13.68
N LEU A 199 -26.69 20.24 -14.88
CA LEU A 199 -27.03 21.34 -15.76
C LEU A 199 -28.30 21.03 -16.56
N THR A 200 -29.09 22.05 -16.83
CA THR A 200 -30.19 21.99 -17.81
C THR A 200 -29.70 22.48 -19.16
N LEU A 201 -30.42 22.17 -20.24
CA LEU A 201 -30.09 22.69 -21.58
C LEU A 201 -30.07 24.23 -21.63
N LYS A 202 -30.78 24.90 -20.74
CA LYS A 202 -30.80 26.37 -20.64
C LYS A 202 -29.53 26.95 -20.01
N ASP A 203 -28.79 26.12 -19.28
CA ASP A 203 -27.56 26.52 -18.60
C ASP A 203 -26.32 26.40 -19.51
N LEU A 204 -26.50 25.82 -20.73
CA LEU A 204 -25.48 25.71 -21.74
C LEU A 204 -25.67 26.81 -22.80
N LEU A 205 -24.58 27.49 -23.13
CA LEU A 205 -24.56 28.46 -24.21
C LEU A 205 -24.53 27.74 -25.57
N ASP A 206 -25.09 28.37 -26.61
CA ASP A 206 -25.08 27.79 -27.97
C ASP A 206 -23.64 27.50 -28.45
N GLU A 207 -22.69 28.35 -28.07
CA GLU A 207 -21.27 28.17 -28.37
C GLU A 207 -20.69 26.94 -27.69
N GLU A 208 -21.09 26.67 -26.44
CA GLU A 208 -20.68 25.48 -25.70
C GLU A 208 -21.26 24.21 -26.35
N ILE A 209 -22.50 24.24 -26.80
CA ILE A 209 -23.14 23.13 -27.53
C ILE A 209 -22.42 22.87 -28.86
N GLN A 210 -22.07 23.93 -29.58
CA GLN A 210 -21.30 23.78 -30.81
C GLN A 210 -19.89 23.22 -30.55
N LEU A 211 -19.27 23.62 -29.44
CA LEU A 211 -17.97 23.10 -29.03
C LEU A 211 -18.06 21.59 -28.72
N LEU A 212 -19.08 21.17 -27.96
CA LEU A 212 -19.32 19.75 -27.69
C LEU A 212 -19.54 18.93 -28.97
N ARG A 213 -20.29 19.44 -29.93
CA ARG A 213 -20.52 18.80 -31.23
C ARG A 213 -19.23 18.71 -32.06
N ARG A 214 -18.43 19.79 -32.10
CA ARG A 214 -17.16 19.82 -32.82
C ARG A 214 -16.20 18.72 -32.37
N PHE A 215 -16.23 18.39 -31.09
CA PHE A 215 -15.41 17.33 -30.49
C PHE A 215 -16.15 15.99 -30.36
N SER A 216 -17.36 15.88 -30.95
CA SER A 216 -18.18 14.66 -30.94
C SER A 216 -18.45 14.11 -29.52
N ILE A 217 -18.61 15.01 -28.55
CA ILE A 217 -18.90 14.66 -27.14
C ILE A 217 -20.41 14.80 -26.84
N ASP A 218 -21.14 15.49 -27.67
CA ASP A 218 -22.58 15.76 -27.51
C ASP A 218 -23.42 14.48 -27.38
N HIS A 219 -23.02 13.39 -28.05
CA HIS A 219 -23.70 12.09 -27.96
C HIS A 219 -23.38 11.29 -26.70
N GLU A 220 -22.36 11.68 -25.91
CA GLU A 220 -22.07 11.11 -24.60
C GLU A 220 -22.86 11.80 -23.46
N ILE A 221 -23.52 12.91 -23.78
CA ILE A 221 -24.28 13.70 -22.79
C ILE A 221 -25.73 13.24 -22.79
N GLU A 222 -26.13 12.55 -21.73
CA GLU A 222 -27.53 12.13 -21.58
C GLU A 222 -28.38 13.29 -21.02
N VAL A 223 -29.33 13.75 -21.83
CA VAL A 223 -30.33 14.75 -21.39
C VAL A 223 -31.54 14.04 -20.82
N ARG A 224 -31.76 14.16 -19.51
CA ARG A 224 -32.92 13.61 -18.85
C ARG A 224 -33.96 14.71 -18.57
N ARG A 225 -35.24 14.40 -18.86
CA ARG A 225 -36.32 15.28 -18.48
C ARG A 225 -36.48 15.29 -16.95
N LYS A 226 -36.40 16.46 -16.32
CA LYS A 226 -36.70 16.60 -14.90
C LYS A 226 -38.19 16.30 -14.71
N THR A 227 -38.51 15.13 -14.15
CA THR A 227 -39.85 14.83 -13.64
C THR A 227 -40.04 15.61 -12.34
N SER A 228 -40.98 16.55 -12.37
CA SER A 228 -41.41 17.32 -11.21
C SER A 228 -42.06 16.41 -10.17
#